data_f6b60d3e6ca84493d9bbea59532c9e2e
#
_entry.id   f6b60d3e6ca84493d9bbea59532c9e2e
#
_cell.length_a   1.000
_cell.length_b   1.000
_cell.length_c   1.000
_cell.angle_alpha   90.00
_cell.angle_beta   90.00
_cell.angle_gamma   90.00
#
_symmetry.space_group_name_H-M   'P 1'
#
loop_
_entity.id
_entity.type
_entity.pdbx_description
1 polymer ?
#
loop_
_entity_poly.entity_id
_entity_poly.type
_entity_poly.pdbx_seq_one_letter_code
_entity_poly.pdbx_strand_id
1 'polypeptide(L)'
;MSYSISEIAKMLNVSAYTIRYYDKEGLFPLVKRVNGIRVFEDKDFPWLRMLNCLKNLNMPIKKIKEYVDLALKGDETLKERYQLILEQEESIQKQIKELKYYKKQIDFKKAYYEKAIEAGTEEVVKDWPNPEATLDVDELPNKGNKGNRR
;
A
#
# COMPACT_ATOMS: atom_id res chain seq x y z
N MET A 1 -20.13 19.46 13.74
CA MET A 1 -19.65 18.45 14.71
C MET A 1 -18.14 18.43 14.74
N SER A 2 -17.56 18.16 15.89
CA SER A 2 -16.10 18.03 16.03
C SER A 2 -15.74 16.62 16.50
N TYR A 3 -14.51 16.18 16.12
CA TYR A 3 -14.05 14.82 16.34
C TYR A 3 -12.63 14.82 16.89
N SER A 4 -12.37 13.92 17.83
CA SER A 4 -11.02 13.66 18.36
C SER A 4 -10.21 12.79 17.40
N ILE A 5 -8.89 12.72 17.65
CA ILE A 5 -8.00 11.76 16.94
C ILE A 5 -8.52 10.32 17.07
N SER A 6 -9.00 9.93 18.24
CA SER A 6 -9.50 8.57 18.48
C SER A 6 -10.75 8.25 17.66
N GLU A 7 -11.65 9.21 17.53
CA GLU A 7 -12.86 9.06 16.72
C GLU A 7 -12.53 8.97 15.22
N ILE A 8 -11.65 9.83 14.73
CA ILE A 8 -11.18 9.80 13.34
C ILE A 8 -10.46 8.48 13.03
N ALA A 9 -9.62 7.99 13.93
CA ALA A 9 -8.94 6.71 13.76
C ALA A 9 -9.94 5.55 13.60
N LYS A 10 -10.99 5.53 14.41
CA LYS A 10 -12.08 4.55 14.29
C LYS A 10 -12.78 4.64 12.94
N MET A 11 -13.13 5.84 12.50
CA MET A 11 -13.86 6.08 11.24
C MET A 11 -13.04 5.65 10.02
N LEU A 12 -11.72 5.83 10.05
CA LEU A 12 -10.80 5.46 8.98
C LEU A 12 -10.27 4.02 9.10
N ASN A 13 -10.68 3.30 10.15
CA ASN A 13 -10.20 1.94 10.44
C ASN A 13 -8.66 1.85 10.52
N VAL A 14 -8.08 2.79 11.23
CA VAL A 14 -6.64 2.84 11.53
C VAL A 14 -6.43 3.05 13.03
N SER A 15 -5.21 2.84 13.51
CA SER A 15 -4.89 3.12 14.91
C SER A 15 -4.79 4.63 15.18
N ALA A 16 -5.07 5.04 16.43
CA ALA A 16 -4.82 6.41 16.87
C ALA A 16 -3.33 6.78 16.71
N TYR A 17 -2.44 5.83 16.89
CA TYR A 17 -1.00 6.00 16.62
C TYR A 17 -0.74 6.41 15.17
N THR A 18 -1.41 5.80 14.20
CA THR A 18 -1.29 6.14 12.77
C THR A 18 -1.70 7.60 12.52
N ILE A 19 -2.80 8.06 13.11
CA ILE A 19 -3.27 9.45 12.97
C ILE A 19 -2.26 10.42 13.62
N ARG A 20 -1.72 10.11 14.79
CA ARG A 20 -0.68 10.93 15.45
C ARG A 20 0.60 10.98 14.62
N TYR A 21 0.97 9.86 14.00
CA TYR A 21 2.11 9.80 13.09
C TYR A 21 1.90 10.70 11.87
N TYR A 22 0.73 10.68 11.25
CA TYR A 22 0.38 11.56 10.14
C TYR A 22 0.41 13.04 10.55
N ASP A 23 -0.05 13.37 11.76
CA ASP A 23 0.02 14.72 12.28
C ASP A 23 1.49 15.17 12.45
N LYS A 24 2.34 14.31 13.00
CA LYS A 24 3.77 14.55 13.14
C LYS A 24 4.45 14.77 11.77
N GLU A 25 4.04 14.05 10.76
CA GLU A 25 4.56 14.20 9.39
C GLU A 25 3.97 15.40 8.64
N GLY A 26 3.11 16.18 9.29
CA GLY A 26 2.55 17.41 8.70
C GLY A 26 1.45 17.20 7.69
N LEU A 27 0.69 16.11 7.78
CA LEU A 27 -0.37 15.78 6.83
C LEU A 27 -1.73 16.44 7.14
N PHE A 28 -1.84 17.16 8.26
CA PHE A 28 -3.06 17.87 8.66
C PHE A 28 -2.83 19.39 8.81
N PRO A 29 -2.27 20.07 7.81
CA PRO A 29 -1.89 21.48 7.95
C PRO A 29 -3.08 22.41 8.14
N LEU A 30 -4.27 22.01 7.67
CA LEU A 30 -5.50 22.82 7.73
C LEU A 30 -6.40 22.47 8.92
N VAL A 31 -6.10 21.41 9.66
CA VAL A 31 -6.88 20.99 10.81
C VAL A 31 -6.53 21.86 12.03
N LYS A 32 -7.55 22.44 12.67
CA LYS A 32 -7.34 23.32 13.82
C LYS A 32 -6.82 22.58 15.05
N ARG A 33 -6.17 23.33 15.94
CA ARG A 33 -5.81 22.88 17.31
C ARG A 33 -6.61 23.66 18.35
N VAL A 34 -7.05 22.95 19.36
CA VAL A 34 -7.64 23.53 20.56
C VAL A 34 -6.77 23.08 21.74
N ASN A 35 -6.19 24.02 22.48
CA ASN A 35 -5.24 23.70 23.54
C ASN A 35 -4.12 22.73 23.14
N GLY A 36 -3.57 22.92 21.95
CA GLY A 36 -2.50 22.09 21.39
C GLY A 36 -2.94 20.73 20.81
N ILE A 37 -4.21 20.38 20.91
CA ILE A 37 -4.77 19.10 20.44
C ILE A 37 -5.49 19.30 19.12
N ARG A 38 -5.25 18.43 18.15
CA ARG A 38 -5.99 18.44 16.87
C ARG A 38 -7.46 18.13 17.10
N VAL A 39 -8.32 18.98 16.55
CA VAL A 39 -9.76 18.82 16.56
C VAL A 39 -10.24 18.83 15.11
N PHE A 40 -10.82 17.73 14.66
CA PHE A 40 -11.33 17.56 13.30
C PHE A 40 -12.78 18.00 13.24
N GLU A 41 -13.17 18.53 12.09
CA GLU A 41 -14.52 18.96 11.80
C GLU A 41 -15.02 18.33 10.50
N ASP A 42 -16.31 18.42 10.23
CA ASP A 42 -16.93 17.85 9.02
C ASP A 42 -16.24 18.36 7.73
N LYS A 43 -15.78 19.60 7.73
CA LYS A 43 -15.06 20.21 6.61
C LYS A 43 -13.70 19.52 6.30
N ASP A 44 -13.15 18.78 7.25
CA ASP A 44 -11.88 18.09 7.11
C ASP A 44 -12.01 16.71 6.46
N PHE A 45 -13.22 16.16 6.35
CA PHE A 45 -13.45 14.83 5.79
C PHE A 45 -12.99 14.65 4.35
N PRO A 46 -13.17 15.59 3.42
CA PRO A 46 -12.61 15.43 2.06
C PRO A 46 -11.09 15.23 2.08
N TRP A 47 -10.39 15.96 2.93
CA TRP A 47 -8.95 15.84 3.11
C TRP A 47 -8.55 14.48 3.69
N LEU A 48 -9.26 14.04 4.73
CA LEU A 48 -9.05 12.72 5.34
C LEU A 48 -9.30 11.58 4.35
N ARG A 49 -10.34 11.68 3.52
CA ARG A 49 -10.61 10.69 2.47
C ARG A 49 -9.50 10.65 1.43
N MET A 50 -8.97 11.79 1.03
CA MET A 50 -7.85 11.88 0.11
C MET A 50 -6.60 11.17 0.69
N LEU A 51 -6.23 11.47 1.92
CA LEU A 51 -5.10 10.83 2.60
C LEU A 51 -5.29 9.32 2.72
N ASN A 52 -6.48 8.88 3.09
CA ASN A 52 -6.81 7.46 3.18
C ASN A 52 -6.71 6.75 1.83
N CYS A 53 -7.16 7.40 0.76
CA CYS A 53 -7.01 6.90 -0.60
C CYS A 53 -5.54 6.71 -0.97
N LEU A 54 -4.70 7.71 -0.77
CA LEU A 54 -3.27 7.63 -1.08
C LEU A 54 -2.56 6.54 -0.26
N LYS A 55 -2.94 6.39 1.01
CA LYS A 55 -2.45 5.29 1.86
C LYS A 55 -2.86 3.93 1.29
N ASN A 56 -4.11 3.76 0.90
CA ASN A 56 -4.61 2.49 0.35
C ASN A 56 -3.99 2.14 -1.01
N LEU A 57 -3.49 3.14 -1.76
CA LEU A 57 -2.67 2.94 -2.94
C LEU A 57 -1.22 2.53 -2.62
N ASN A 58 -0.90 2.31 -1.34
CA ASN A 58 0.45 2.02 -0.85
C ASN A 58 1.49 3.12 -1.16
N MET A 59 1.04 4.36 -1.28
CA MET A 59 1.95 5.49 -1.46
C MET A 59 2.79 5.68 -0.20
N PRO A 60 4.14 5.77 -0.30
CA PRO A 60 4.98 6.04 0.86
C PRO A 60 4.63 7.37 1.51
N ILE A 61 4.75 7.46 2.83
CA ILE A 61 4.41 8.67 3.60
C ILE A 61 5.13 9.92 3.09
N LYS A 62 6.38 9.77 2.70
CA LYS A 62 7.18 10.85 2.13
C LYS A 62 6.56 11.40 0.83
N LYS A 63 6.02 10.53 -0.02
CA LYS A 63 5.33 10.90 -1.26
C LYS A 63 3.94 11.49 -0.98
N ILE A 64 3.25 11.00 0.04
CA ILE A 64 1.99 11.59 0.50
C ILE A 64 2.23 13.02 0.98
N LYS A 65 3.29 13.27 1.74
CA LYS A 65 3.67 14.61 2.18
C LYS A 65 3.97 15.55 1.01
N GLU A 66 4.70 15.06 0.02
CA GLU A 66 4.97 15.80 -1.22
C GLU A 66 3.68 16.16 -1.95
N TYR A 67 2.76 15.20 -2.10
CA TYR A 67 1.44 15.44 -2.69
C TYR A 67 0.64 16.48 -1.90
N VAL A 68 0.62 16.39 -0.59
CA VAL A 68 -0.07 17.35 0.30
C VAL A 68 0.48 18.76 0.12
N ASP A 69 1.80 18.92 0.13
CA ASP A 69 2.44 20.22 -0.04
C ASP A 69 2.13 20.84 -1.43
N LEU A 70 2.10 20.02 -2.47
CA LEU A 70 1.72 20.44 -3.81
C LEU A 70 0.23 20.82 -3.88
N ALA A 71 -0.65 20.02 -3.27
CA ALA A 71 -2.08 20.30 -3.26
C ALA A 71 -2.42 21.64 -2.59
N LEU A 72 -1.69 22.01 -1.55
CA LEU A 72 -1.85 23.31 -0.88
C LEU A 72 -1.48 24.50 -1.76
N LYS A 73 -0.61 24.31 -2.75
CA LYS A 73 -0.25 25.37 -3.72
C LYS A 73 -1.30 25.57 -4.81
N GLY A 74 -2.25 24.64 -4.94
CA GLY A 74 -3.38 24.75 -5.85
C GLY A 74 -3.08 24.32 -7.29
N ASP A 75 -3.81 24.88 -8.24
CA ASP A 75 -3.87 24.41 -9.64
C ASP A 75 -2.55 24.50 -10.41
N GLU A 76 -1.63 25.34 -9.98
CA GLU A 76 -0.28 25.43 -10.60
C GLU A 76 0.53 24.13 -10.47
N THR A 77 0.15 23.23 -9.56
CA THR A 77 0.83 21.96 -9.27
C THR A 77 0.13 20.74 -9.84
N LEU A 78 -0.88 20.89 -10.70
CA LEU A 78 -1.65 19.77 -11.26
C LEU A 78 -0.78 18.75 -11.98
N LYS A 79 0.18 19.20 -12.80
CA LYS A 79 1.08 18.30 -13.53
C LYS A 79 1.99 17.51 -12.61
N GLU A 80 2.53 18.14 -11.58
CA GLU A 80 3.42 17.50 -10.60
C GLU A 80 2.66 16.47 -9.77
N ARG A 81 1.43 16.80 -9.34
CA ARG A 81 0.56 15.86 -8.64
C ARG A 81 0.19 14.66 -9.52
N TYR A 82 -0.12 14.92 -10.78
CA TYR A 82 -0.40 13.85 -11.75
C TYR A 82 0.81 12.93 -11.93
N GLN A 83 2.02 13.48 -11.99
CA GLN A 83 3.24 12.68 -12.07
C GLN A 83 3.41 11.74 -10.87
N LEU A 84 3.10 12.20 -9.67
CA LEU A 84 3.13 11.34 -8.47
C LEU A 84 2.13 10.17 -8.57
N ILE A 85 0.96 10.41 -9.14
CA ILE A 85 -0.05 9.35 -9.37
C ILE A 85 0.44 8.34 -10.42
N LEU A 86 1.07 8.80 -11.50
CA LEU A 86 1.65 7.91 -12.52
C LEU A 86 2.77 7.02 -11.95
N GLU A 87 3.62 7.58 -11.10
CA GLU A 87 4.68 6.82 -10.42
C GLU A 87 4.08 5.74 -9.52
N GLN A 88 2.98 6.05 -8.83
CA GLN A 88 2.31 5.09 -7.98
C GLN A 88 1.59 4.00 -8.79
N GLU A 89 0.99 4.34 -9.92
CA GLU A 89 0.43 3.35 -10.86
C GLU A 89 1.49 2.36 -11.33
N GLU A 90 2.67 2.84 -11.71
CA GLU A 90 3.80 1.98 -12.11
C GLU A 90 4.21 1.03 -10.97
N SER A 91 4.29 1.54 -9.74
CA SER A 91 4.59 0.72 -8.57
C SER A 91 3.55 -0.38 -8.33
N ILE A 92 2.26 -0.07 -8.48
CA ILE A 92 1.17 -1.05 -8.33
C ILE A 92 1.23 -2.09 -9.45
N GLN A 93 1.51 -1.69 -10.69
CA GLN A 93 1.66 -2.64 -11.81
C GLN A 93 2.79 -3.63 -11.57
N LYS A 94 3.90 -3.20 -11.00
CA LYS A 94 5.00 -4.08 -10.58
C LYS A 94 4.55 -5.07 -9.51
N GLN A 95 3.79 -4.62 -8.52
CA GLN A 95 3.24 -5.47 -7.46
C GLN A 95 2.25 -6.50 -8.01
N ILE A 96 1.40 -6.12 -8.96
CA ILE A 96 0.48 -7.05 -9.64
C ILE A 96 1.26 -8.13 -10.38
N LYS A 97 2.30 -7.76 -11.12
CA LYS A 97 3.17 -8.71 -11.86
C LYS A 97 3.83 -9.70 -10.90
N GLU A 98 4.34 -9.21 -9.78
CA GLU A 98 4.96 -10.01 -8.73
C GLU A 98 3.97 -10.98 -8.07
N LEU A 99 2.75 -10.51 -7.75
CA LEU A 99 1.70 -11.35 -7.19
C LEU A 99 1.22 -12.41 -8.17
N LYS A 100 1.12 -12.11 -9.47
CA LYS A 100 0.81 -13.10 -10.50
C LYS A 100 1.86 -14.20 -10.58
N TYR A 101 3.12 -13.84 -10.42
CA TYR A 101 4.22 -14.78 -10.35
C TYR A 101 4.07 -15.73 -9.15
N TYR A 102 3.85 -15.19 -7.96
CA TYR A 102 3.63 -16.01 -6.75
C TYR A 102 2.36 -16.86 -6.85
N LYS A 103 1.32 -16.36 -7.51
CA LYS A 103 0.10 -17.12 -7.75
C LYS A 103 0.37 -18.38 -8.59
N LYS A 104 1.21 -18.30 -9.62
CA LYS A 104 1.61 -19.46 -10.41
C LYS A 104 2.33 -20.52 -9.56
N GLN A 105 3.18 -20.08 -8.65
CA GLN A 105 3.88 -21.00 -7.73
C GLN A 105 2.90 -21.71 -6.78
N ILE A 106 1.94 -20.99 -6.21
CA ILE A 106 0.90 -21.59 -5.35
C ILE A 106 0.03 -22.54 -6.15
N ASP A 107 -0.39 -22.19 -7.35
CA ASP A 107 -1.22 -23.05 -8.21
C ASP A 107 -0.50 -24.37 -8.51
N PHE A 108 0.79 -24.34 -8.76
CA PHE A 108 1.59 -25.55 -8.94
C PHE A 108 1.61 -26.42 -7.67
N LYS A 109 1.92 -25.81 -6.51
CA LYS A 109 1.94 -26.54 -5.23
C LYS A 109 0.58 -27.11 -4.87
N LYS A 110 -0.48 -26.38 -5.16
CA LYS A 110 -1.87 -26.84 -4.98
C LYS A 110 -2.14 -28.10 -5.79
N ALA A 111 -1.83 -28.07 -7.09
CA ALA A 111 -1.99 -29.22 -7.98
C ALA A 111 -1.12 -30.41 -7.54
N TYR A 112 0.11 -30.14 -7.12
CA TYR A 112 1.05 -31.13 -6.57
C TYR A 112 0.45 -31.87 -5.38
N TYR A 113 -0.04 -31.15 -4.37
CA TYR A 113 -0.60 -31.78 -3.18
C TYR A 113 -1.95 -32.43 -3.44
N GLU A 114 -2.81 -31.89 -4.28
CA GLU A 114 -4.06 -32.53 -4.68
C GLU A 114 -3.78 -33.92 -5.29
N LYS A 115 -2.77 -34.01 -6.15
CA LYS A 115 -2.36 -35.28 -6.78
C LYS A 115 -1.75 -36.25 -5.78
N ALA A 116 -0.86 -35.76 -4.91
CA ALA A 116 -0.22 -36.59 -3.88
C ALA A 116 -1.23 -37.11 -2.85
N ILE A 117 -2.20 -36.31 -2.44
CA ILE A 117 -3.26 -36.70 -1.51
C ILE A 117 -4.16 -37.78 -2.14
N GLU A 118 -4.56 -37.59 -3.40
CA GLU A 118 -5.36 -38.59 -4.14
C GLU A 118 -4.65 -39.94 -4.22
N ALA A 119 -3.35 -39.96 -4.45
CA ALA A 119 -2.53 -41.16 -4.53
C ALA A 119 -2.09 -41.71 -3.17
N GLY A 120 -2.21 -40.93 -2.10
CA GLY A 120 -1.69 -41.27 -0.77
C GLY A 120 -0.17 -41.27 -0.65
N THR A 121 0.53 -40.68 -1.62
CA THR A 121 2.01 -40.62 -1.66
C THR A 121 2.51 -39.50 -2.59
N GLU A 122 3.64 -38.91 -2.27
CA GLU A 122 4.35 -37.95 -3.12
C GLU A 122 5.09 -38.60 -4.30
N GLU A 123 5.24 -39.91 -4.31
CA GLU A 123 5.97 -40.64 -5.37
C GLU A 123 5.43 -40.36 -6.77
N VAL A 124 4.11 -40.14 -6.89
CA VAL A 124 3.44 -39.87 -8.18
C VAL A 124 3.79 -38.51 -8.77
N VAL A 125 4.31 -37.59 -7.98
CA VAL A 125 4.62 -36.19 -8.37
C VAL A 125 6.11 -35.88 -8.27
N LYS A 126 6.95 -36.84 -7.93
CA LYS A 126 8.40 -36.60 -7.73
C LYS A 126 9.12 -36.07 -8.98
N ASP A 127 8.62 -36.38 -10.16
CA ASP A 127 9.19 -35.96 -11.44
C ASP A 127 8.46 -34.75 -12.05
N TRP A 128 7.55 -34.13 -11.30
CA TRP A 128 6.88 -32.93 -11.77
C TRP A 128 7.89 -31.79 -11.91
N PRO A 129 7.82 -31.03 -13.00
CA PRO A 129 8.74 -29.93 -13.20
C PRO A 129 8.52 -28.88 -12.11
N ASN A 130 9.62 -28.46 -11.47
CA ASN A 130 9.56 -27.34 -10.55
C ASN A 130 9.46 -26.05 -11.35
N PRO A 131 8.40 -25.24 -11.20
CA PRO A 131 8.27 -23.96 -11.88
C PRO A 131 9.42 -23.00 -11.59
N GLU A 132 10.01 -23.10 -10.39
CA GLU A 132 11.17 -22.29 -10.00
C GLU A 132 12.43 -22.61 -10.82
N ALA A 133 12.53 -23.82 -11.38
CA ALA A 133 13.65 -24.25 -12.20
C ALA A 133 13.53 -23.82 -13.67
N THR A 134 12.36 -23.42 -14.10
CA THR A 134 12.05 -23.04 -15.50
C THR A 134 11.82 -21.55 -15.68
N LEU A 135 11.97 -20.77 -14.58
CA LEU A 135 11.76 -19.33 -14.63
C LEU A 135 12.90 -18.62 -15.32
N ASP A 136 12.53 -17.80 -16.28
CA ASP A 136 13.44 -16.81 -16.84
C ASP A 136 13.85 -15.84 -15.73
N VAL A 137 15.17 -15.60 -15.63
CA VAL A 137 15.73 -14.69 -14.61
C VAL A 137 15.10 -13.30 -14.69
N ASP A 138 14.64 -12.91 -15.89
CA ASP A 138 13.99 -11.64 -16.16
C ASP A 138 12.53 -11.58 -15.62
N GLU A 139 11.91 -12.73 -15.32
CA GLU A 139 10.60 -12.81 -14.69
C GLU A 139 10.65 -12.80 -13.16
N LEU A 140 11.84 -12.93 -12.58
CA LEU A 140 11.99 -12.88 -11.12
C LEU A 140 11.68 -11.48 -10.62
N PRO A 141 10.84 -11.35 -9.58
CA PRO A 141 10.64 -10.05 -8.95
C PRO A 141 12.01 -9.53 -8.50
N ASN A 142 12.31 -8.33 -8.94
CA ASN A 142 13.57 -7.67 -8.61
C ASN A 142 13.72 -7.65 -7.09
N LYS A 143 14.65 -8.44 -6.56
CA LYS A 143 15.03 -8.41 -5.13
C LYS A 143 15.79 -7.12 -4.78
N GLY A 144 15.57 -6.07 -5.59
CA GLY A 144 16.10 -4.76 -5.37
C GLY A 144 15.44 -4.13 -4.15
N ASN A 145 16.21 -4.14 -3.10
CA ASN A 145 16.03 -3.34 -1.91
C ASN A 145 15.01 -3.88 -0.87
N LYS A 146 15.45 -4.86 -0.11
CA LYS A 146 15.01 -4.94 1.30
C LYS A 146 15.57 -3.71 2.04
N GLY A 147 15.14 -2.53 1.60
CA GLY A 147 15.35 -1.28 2.29
C GLY A 147 14.46 -1.26 3.52
N ASN A 148 15.07 -1.55 4.65
CA ASN A 148 14.69 -1.08 5.98
C ASN A 148 13.20 -1.03 6.31
N ARG A 149 12.58 -2.17 6.56
CA ARG A 149 11.47 -2.25 7.51
C ARG A 149 12.07 -2.21 8.92
N ARG A 150 12.27 -1.02 9.42
CA ARG A 150 12.35 -0.75 10.85
C ARG A 150 11.17 0.11 11.23
#